data_8d7f7dfd76c97acdffbd779bc2ffb238
#
_entry.id   8d7f7dfd76c97acdffbd779bc2ffb238
#
_cell.length_a   1.000
_cell.length_b   1.000
_cell.length_c   1.000
_cell.angle_alpha   90.00
_cell.angle_beta   90.00
_cell.angle_gamma   90.00
#
_symmetry.space_group_name_H-M   'P 1'
#
loop_
_entity.id
_entity.type
_entity.pdbx_description
1 polymer ?
#
loop_
_entity_poly.entity_id
_entity_poly.type
_entity_poly.pdbx_seq_one_letter_code
_entity_poly.pdbx_strand_id
1 'polypeptide(L)'
;MANFDYKPRIADQLLNSKLRSSGAVLVQGPKWCGKSTTAMQKAVSTLMLGSPKTLQESRNLLSIDPSLLINGDTPRLFDEWQTIPELWDTIRSEIDERRELGQFILTGSAVPLETDKIQHTGTGRFSWLRMRPMSLWESEESTGEVSLSELFAESSKKLLGENKLKLQDIAHILCRGGWPITLSQEPEDALRIAFNYVDAIAESDISRVDQTLRNPMRVRRLLRSLGRLQGSPAPISTIHHKNLLQCSDIRSNSLFR
;
A
#
# COMPACT_ATOMS: atom_id res chain seq x y z
N MET A 1 -20.82 8.76 5.39
CA MET A 1 -19.77 7.88 4.82
C MET A 1 -20.48 6.68 4.24
N ALA A 2 -20.28 6.37 2.95
CA ALA A 2 -20.84 5.15 2.38
C ALA A 2 -20.35 3.97 3.19
N ASN A 3 -21.26 3.13 3.62
CA ASN A 3 -20.97 1.93 4.42
C ASN A 3 -20.34 0.91 3.46
N PHE A 4 -19.04 1.02 3.22
CA PHE A 4 -18.30 0.03 2.45
C PHE A 4 -18.20 -1.22 3.32
N ASP A 5 -18.88 -2.28 2.88
CA ASP A 5 -18.79 -3.59 3.52
C ASP A 5 -17.33 -4.08 3.42
N TYR A 6 -16.70 -4.34 4.58
CA TYR A 6 -15.30 -4.74 4.61
C TYR A 6 -15.13 -6.14 4.02
N LYS A 7 -14.35 -6.25 2.95
CA LYS A 7 -13.98 -7.55 2.40
C LYS A 7 -12.72 -8.07 3.10
N PRO A 8 -12.77 -9.32 3.65
CA PRO A 8 -11.61 -9.92 4.29
C PRO A 8 -10.37 -9.93 3.38
N ARG A 9 -9.22 -9.67 3.98
CA ARG A 9 -7.94 -9.60 3.26
C ARG A 9 -7.01 -10.73 3.72
N ILE A 10 -6.17 -11.20 2.82
CA ILE A 10 -5.05 -12.10 3.19
C ILE A 10 -4.18 -11.43 4.25
N ALA A 11 -4.05 -10.12 4.16
CA ALA A 11 -3.33 -9.30 5.13
C ALA A 11 -3.88 -9.41 6.56
N ASP A 12 -5.16 -9.72 6.78
CA ASP A 12 -5.76 -9.84 8.12
C ASP A 12 -5.12 -10.94 8.95
N GLN A 13 -4.91 -12.11 8.33
CA GLN A 13 -4.28 -13.24 9.00
C GLN A 13 -2.80 -12.95 9.29
N LEU A 14 -2.12 -12.31 8.34
CA LEU A 14 -0.72 -11.91 8.50
C LEU A 14 -0.55 -10.84 9.58
N LEU A 15 -1.45 -9.86 9.65
CA LEU A 15 -1.46 -8.83 10.70
C LEU A 15 -1.64 -9.47 12.07
N ASN A 16 -2.62 -10.38 12.21
CA ASN A 16 -2.84 -11.11 13.45
C ASN A 16 -1.62 -11.91 13.90
N SER A 17 -0.96 -12.60 12.96
CA SER A 17 0.25 -13.37 13.26
C SER A 17 1.39 -12.47 13.74
N LYS A 18 1.58 -11.32 13.09
CA LYS A 18 2.62 -10.36 13.43
C LYS A 18 2.36 -9.66 14.77
N LEU A 19 1.12 -9.32 15.08
CA LEU A 19 0.75 -8.75 16.39
C LEU A 19 1.05 -9.72 17.54
N ARG A 20 0.94 -11.05 17.31
CA ARG A 20 1.32 -12.05 18.33
C ARG A 20 2.82 -12.23 18.51
N SER A 21 3.65 -11.67 17.62
CA SER A 21 5.10 -11.91 17.61
C SER A 21 5.96 -10.63 17.71
N SER A 22 5.34 -9.45 17.72
CA SER A 22 6.05 -8.17 17.83
C SER A 22 5.24 -7.12 18.60
N GLY A 23 5.91 -6.15 19.20
CA GLY A 23 5.26 -5.06 19.95
C GLY A 23 4.46 -4.13 19.04
N ALA A 24 4.97 -3.89 17.83
CA ALA A 24 4.28 -3.09 16.81
C ALA A 24 4.34 -3.72 15.42
N VAL A 25 3.34 -3.41 14.58
CA VAL A 25 3.31 -3.82 13.17
C VAL A 25 3.18 -2.60 12.28
N LEU A 26 4.15 -2.41 11.38
CA LEU A 26 4.11 -1.39 10.34
C LEU A 26 3.48 -1.96 9.07
N VAL A 27 2.29 -1.47 8.72
CA VAL A 27 1.55 -1.84 7.50
C VAL A 27 1.89 -0.84 6.40
N GLN A 28 2.65 -1.29 5.41
CA GLN A 28 3.08 -0.50 4.26
C GLN A 28 2.42 -0.99 2.98
N GLY A 29 2.21 -0.09 2.03
CA GLY A 29 1.66 -0.44 0.72
C GLY A 29 1.18 0.79 -0.05
N PRO A 30 0.78 0.63 -1.32
CA PRO A 30 0.33 1.74 -2.15
C PRO A 30 -0.88 2.44 -1.54
N LYS A 31 -1.09 3.69 -1.93
CA LYS A 31 -2.30 4.43 -1.53
C LYS A 31 -3.54 3.68 -1.99
N TRP A 32 -4.60 3.76 -1.20
CA TRP A 32 -5.92 3.16 -1.47
C TRP A 32 -5.99 1.63 -1.49
N CYS A 33 -4.91 0.92 -1.17
CA CYS A 33 -4.96 -0.55 -1.10
C CYS A 33 -5.70 -1.11 0.12
N GLY A 34 -6.17 -0.24 1.04
CA GLY A 34 -6.98 -0.62 2.19
C GLY A 34 -6.22 -0.76 3.52
N LYS A 35 -4.99 -0.22 3.65
CA LYS A 35 -4.17 -0.32 4.87
C LYS A 35 -4.90 0.09 6.14
N SER A 36 -5.42 1.32 6.15
CA SER A 36 -6.13 1.90 7.31
C SER A 36 -7.37 1.08 7.66
N THR A 37 -8.14 0.67 6.65
CA THR A 37 -9.35 -0.13 6.84
C THR A 37 -9.04 -1.50 7.43
N THR A 38 -8.02 -2.20 6.92
CA THR A 38 -7.54 -3.49 7.47
C THR A 38 -7.01 -3.33 8.89
N ALA A 39 -6.22 -2.29 9.16
CA ALA A 39 -5.69 -2.00 10.50
C ALA A 39 -6.80 -1.73 11.51
N MET A 40 -7.84 -0.97 11.13
CA MET A 40 -9.00 -0.69 11.97
C MET A 40 -9.78 -1.94 12.37
N GLN A 41 -9.74 -3.04 11.59
CA GLN A 41 -10.39 -4.30 11.98
C GLN A 41 -9.75 -4.93 13.23
N LYS A 42 -8.53 -4.51 13.59
CA LYS A 42 -7.75 -5.05 14.71
C LYS A 42 -7.48 -4.04 15.81
N ALA A 43 -7.55 -2.76 15.49
CA ALA A 43 -7.29 -1.70 16.44
C ALA A 43 -8.46 -1.52 17.42
N VAL A 44 -8.15 -1.36 18.70
CA VAL A 44 -9.10 -1.01 19.76
C VAL A 44 -9.20 0.51 19.87
N SER A 45 -8.08 1.22 19.71
CA SER A 45 -8.09 2.67 19.65
C SER A 45 -7.33 3.17 18.41
N THR A 46 -7.68 4.39 17.93
CA THR A 46 -7.12 4.93 16.68
C THR A 46 -6.73 6.39 16.82
N LEU A 47 -5.62 6.77 16.19
CA LEU A 47 -5.19 8.15 16.00
C LEU A 47 -4.95 8.40 14.50
N MET A 48 -5.84 9.21 13.89
CA MET A 48 -5.87 9.49 12.45
C MET A 48 -5.04 10.75 12.14
N LEU A 49 -3.74 10.60 11.91
CA LEU A 49 -2.80 11.72 11.70
C LEU A 49 -2.90 12.35 10.30
N GLY A 50 -3.65 11.72 9.38
CA GLY A 50 -3.94 12.31 8.07
C GLY A 50 -4.90 13.51 8.12
N SER A 51 -5.62 13.74 9.23
CA SER A 51 -6.47 14.90 9.43
C SER A 51 -5.65 16.11 9.89
N PRO A 52 -5.74 17.29 9.22
CA PRO A 52 -4.99 18.47 9.63
C PRO A 52 -5.23 18.91 11.09
N LYS A 53 -6.48 18.80 11.56
CA LYS A 53 -6.84 19.12 12.94
C LYS A 53 -6.16 18.17 13.92
N THR A 54 -6.33 16.87 13.73
CA THR A 54 -5.72 15.85 14.59
C THR A 54 -4.19 15.94 14.57
N LEU A 55 -3.60 16.21 13.40
CA LEU A 55 -2.16 16.38 13.26
C LEU A 55 -1.65 17.58 14.11
N GLN A 56 -2.34 18.72 14.05
CA GLN A 56 -1.94 19.89 14.83
C GLN A 56 -2.08 19.65 16.34
N GLU A 57 -3.18 19.04 16.78
CA GLU A 57 -3.39 18.64 18.17
C GLU A 57 -2.32 17.67 18.64
N SER A 58 -1.99 16.67 17.83
CA SER A 58 -0.96 15.67 18.11
C SER A 58 0.44 16.29 18.23
N ARG A 59 0.78 17.25 17.37
CA ARG A 59 2.06 17.96 17.46
C ARG A 59 2.16 18.82 18.72
N ASN A 60 1.07 19.43 19.14
CA ASN A 60 1.02 20.18 20.39
C ASN A 60 1.23 19.25 21.60
N LEU A 61 0.57 18.09 21.62
CA LEU A 61 0.76 17.09 22.67
C LEU A 61 2.20 16.54 22.68
N LEU A 62 2.76 16.24 21.51
CA LEU A 62 4.13 15.77 21.38
C LEU A 62 5.16 16.75 21.97
N SER A 63 4.90 18.06 21.85
CA SER A 63 5.78 19.10 22.42
C SER A 63 5.72 19.18 23.94
N ILE A 64 4.65 18.68 24.57
CA ILE A 64 4.47 18.65 26.02
C ILE A 64 5.04 17.34 26.57
N ASP A 65 4.49 16.21 26.09
CA ASP A 65 4.90 14.87 26.48
C ASP A 65 4.52 13.86 25.38
N PRO A 66 5.52 13.24 24.71
CA PRO A 66 5.26 12.24 23.67
C PRO A 66 4.42 11.05 24.15
N SER A 67 4.47 10.69 25.43
CA SER A 67 3.71 9.57 26.00
C SER A 67 2.19 9.78 25.91
N LEU A 68 1.74 11.04 25.90
CA LEU A 68 0.32 11.38 25.78
C LEU A 68 -0.31 10.89 24.45
N LEU A 69 0.49 10.80 23.37
CA LEU A 69 0.01 10.27 22.11
C LEU A 69 -0.14 8.75 22.10
N ILE A 70 0.64 8.06 22.93
CA ILE A 70 0.68 6.60 22.99
C ILE A 70 -0.42 6.05 23.88
N ASN A 71 -0.89 6.85 24.85
CA ASN A 71 -1.95 6.46 25.76
C ASN A 71 -3.24 6.15 25.01
N GLY A 72 -3.78 4.95 25.26
CA GLY A 72 -5.02 4.44 24.69
C GLY A 72 -5.05 2.91 24.69
N ASP A 73 -6.24 2.38 24.48
CA ASP A 73 -6.44 0.93 24.44
C ASP A 73 -5.69 0.30 23.27
N THR A 74 -5.08 -0.86 23.53
CA THR A 74 -4.24 -1.58 22.55
C THR A 74 -4.98 -2.78 21.96
N PRO A 75 -4.71 -3.17 20.71
CA PRO A 75 -3.78 -2.54 19.75
C PRO A 75 -4.21 -1.12 19.36
N ARG A 76 -3.28 -0.14 19.46
CA ARG A 76 -3.54 1.25 19.07
C ARG A 76 -3.02 1.51 17.66
N LEU A 77 -3.88 2.05 16.80
CA LEU A 77 -3.55 2.41 15.43
C LEU A 77 -3.09 3.87 15.32
N PHE A 78 -1.95 4.07 14.67
CA PHE A 78 -1.46 5.37 14.19
C PHE A 78 -1.52 5.38 12.66
N ASP A 79 -2.57 6.02 12.10
CA ASP A 79 -2.74 6.12 10.66
C ASP A 79 -1.98 7.33 10.10
N GLU A 80 -1.23 7.13 8.98
CA GLU A 80 -0.30 8.09 8.39
C GLU A 80 0.80 8.55 9.37
N TRP A 81 1.37 7.60 10.14
CA TRP A 81 2.36 7.84 11.19
C TRP A 81 3.56 8.67 10.75
N GLN A 82 3.95 8.60 9.47
CA GLN A 82 5.09 9.33 8.91
C GLN A 82 4.92 10.86 8.94
N THR A 83 3.73 11.35 9.25
CA THR A 83 3.48 12.79 9.46
C THR A 83 4.04 13.31 10.77
N ILE A 84 4.34 12.39 11.70
CA ILE A 84 5.03 12.62 12.98
C ILE A 84 6.10 11.52 13.15
N PRO A 85 7.27 11.65 12.51
CA PRO A 85 8.32 10.61 12.56
C PRO A 85 8.82 10.29 13.96
N GLU A 86 8.75 11.24 14.87
CA GLU A 86 9.14 11.12 16.27
C GLU A 86 8.35 10.03 17.04
N LEU A 87 7.15 9.68 16.55
CA LEU A 87 6.36 8.57 17.10
C LEU A 87 7.09 7.22 17.01
N TRP A 88 7.98 7.04 16.05
CA TRP A 88 8.73 5.80 15.90
C TRP A 88 9.56 5.46 17.13
N ASP A 89 10.39 6.40 17.57
CA ASP A 89 11.26 6.22 18.75
C ASP A 89 10.46 6.18 20.05
N THR A 90 9.38 6.95 20.13
CA THR A 90 8.47 6.94 21.29
C THR A 90 7.78 5.58 21.43
N ILE A 91 7.22 5.03 20.34
CA ILE A 91 6.59 3.70 20.33
C ILE A 91 7.60 2.60 20.65
N ARG A 92 8.83 2.70 20.11
CA ARG A 92 9.89 1.74 20.40
C ARG A 92 10.22 1.72 21.89
N SER A 93 10.38 2.90 22.51
CA SER A 93 10.65 3.02 23.95
C SER A 93 9.54 2.42 24.78
N GLU A 94 8.30 2.70 24.43
CA GLU A 94 7.11 2.20 25.11
C GLU A 94 6.99 0.66 25.04
N ILE A 95 7.34 0.04 23.89
CA ILE A 95 7.40 -1.42 23.77
C ILE A 95 8.44 -2.02 24.69
N ASP A 96 9.61 -1.35 24.83
CA ASP A 96 10.67 -1.80 25.73
C ASP A 96 10.26 -1.69 27.21
N GLU A 97 9.46 -0.68 27.56
CA GLU A 97 8.95 -0.48 28.91
C GLU A 97 7.84 -1.46 29.27
N ARG A 98 6.82 -1.56 28.44
CA ARG A 98 5.65 -2.46 28.66
C ARG A 98 6.02 -3.93 28.56
N ARG A 99 6.97 -4.28 27.67
CA ARG A 99 7.39 -5.67 27.36
C ARG A 99 6.25 -6.57 26.91
N GLU A 100 5.28 -5.99 26.21
CA GLU A 100 4.11 -6.68 25.71
C GLU A 100 4.08 -6.69 24.18
N LEU A 101 3.44 -7.73 23.61
CA LEU A 101 3.27 -7.87 22.16
C LEU A 101 1.92 -7.29 21.73
N GLY A 102 1.81 -6.95 20.42
CA GLY A 102 0.54 -6.54 19.82
C GLY A 102 0.03 -5.17 20.27
N GLN A 103 0.94 -4.28 20.72
CA GLN A 103 0.56 -3.00 21.30
C GLN A 103 0.15 -1.98 20.26
N PHE A 104 0.86 -1.93 19.11
CA PHE A 104 0.70 -0.85 18.16
C PHE A 104 0.60 -1.33 16.72
N ILE A 105 -0.19 -0.60 15.93
CA ILE A 105 -0.27 -0.74 14.48
C ILE A 105 0.03 0.63 13.88
N LEU A 106 0.98 0.69 12.94
CA LEU A 106 1.29 1.90 12.19
C LEU A 106 0.93 1.69 10.73
N THR A 107 0.23 2.64 10.12
CA THR A 107 -0.05 2.59 8.68
C THR A 107 0.56 3.79 7.98
N GLY A 108 1.12 3.56 6.80
CA GLY A 108 1.69 4.62 5.97
C GLY A 108 1.91 4.18 4.53
N SER A 109 1.87 5.13 3.61
CA SER A 109 2.03 4.86 2.17
C SER A 109 3.47 4.93 1.69
N ALA A 110 4.37 5.54 2.45
CA ALA A 110 5.77 5.76 2.09
C ALA A 110 6.67 5.68 3.31
N VAL A 111 7.98 5.64 3.06
CA VAL A 111 9.00 5.91 4.06
C VAL A 111 8.90 7.39 4.46
N PRO A 112 9.10 7.77 5.72
CA PRO A 112 9.12 9.17 6.13
C PRO A 112 10.13 9.97 5.30
N LEU A 113 9.75 11.19 4.91
CA LEU A 113 10.68 12.11 4.23
C LEU A 113 11.84 12.53 5.14
N GLU A 114 11.58 12.57 6.44
CA GLU A 114 12.52 12.98 7.49
C GLU A 114 13.03 11.75 8.25
N THR A 115 13.76 10.87 7.54
CA THR A 115 14.39 9.69 8.18
C THR A 115 15.40 10.06 9.24
N ASP A 116 15.96 11.27 9.18
CA ASP A 116 16.93 11.80 10.15
C ASP A 116 16.34 11.97 11.56
N LYS A 117 15.02 12.06 11.66
CA LYS A 117 14.30 12.11 12.93
C LYS A 117 14.09 10.75 13.57
N ILE A 118 14.40 9.66 12.87
CA ILE A 118 14.33 8.29 13.36
C ILE A 118 15.73 7.89 13.81
N GLN A 119 15.96 7.81 15.12
CA GLN A 119 17.27 7.51 15.68
C GLN A 119 17.59 6.02 15.75
N HIS A 120 16.55 5.17 15.79
CA HIS A 120 16.71 3.73 16.00
C HIS A 120 16.00 2.88 14.94
N THR A 121 16.58 1.74 14.60
CA THR A 121 16.07 0.85 13.53
C THR A 121 14.78 0.11 13.88
N GLY A 122 14.38 0.05 15.16
CA GLY A 122 13.21 -0.70 15.61
C GLY A 122 13.35 -2.23 15.53
N THR A 123 14.54 -2.76 15.22
CA THR A 123 14.79 -4.20 15.10
C THR A 123 14.39 -4.94 16.38
N GLY A 124 13.64 -6.03 16.23
CA GLY A 124 13.13 -6.84 17.34
C GLY A 124 11.86 -6.31 18.01
N ARG A 125 11.43 -5.09 17.74
CA ARG A 125 10.20 -4.47 18.27
C ARG A 125 9.11 -4.36 17.24
N PHE A 126 9.50 -4.06 15.98
CA PHE A 126 8.59 -3.87 14.86
C PHE A 126 8.64 -5.05 13.90
N SER A 127 7.46 -5.42 13.38
CA SER A 127 7.30 -6.28 12.21
C SER A 127 6.75 -5.48 11.04
N TRP A 128 7.16 -5.84 9.82
CA TRP A 128 6.68 -5.20 8.59
C TRP A 128 5.65 -6.08 7.91
N LEU A 129 4.52 -5.49 7.55
CA LEU A 129 3.49 -6.09 6.73
C LEU A 129 3.35 -5.30 5.43
N ARG A 130 3.76 -5.90 4.32
CA ARG A 130 3.52 -5.30 3.00
C ARG A 130 2.13 -5.67 2.51
N MET A 131 1.25 -4.69 2.49
CA MET A 131 -0.09 -4.82 1.92
C MET A 131 -0.07 -4.48 0.43
N ARG A 132 -0.77 -5.27 -0.36
CA ARG A 132 -0.92 -5.09 -1.81
C ARG A 132 -2.38 -4.74 -2.14
N PRO A 133 -2.68 -4.24 -3.35
CA PRO A 133 -4.05 -4.23 -3.85
C PRO A 133 -4.69 -5.63 -3.77
N MET A 134 -6.00 -5.71 -3.87
CA MET A 134 -6.73 -6.97 -3.74
C MET A 134 -6.34 -7.96 -4.83
N SER A 135 -6.19 -9.22 -4.45
CA SER A 135 -6.12 -10.34 -5.37
C SER A 135 -7.52 -10.67 -5.92
N LEU A 136 -7.57 -11.45 -6.98
CA LEU A 136 -8.86 -11.92 -7.56
C LEU A 136 -9.67 -12.77 -6.57
N TRP A 137 -9.01 -13.41 -5.61
CA TRP A 137 -9.68 -14.14 -4.56
C TRP A 137 -10.32 -13.21 -3.52
N GLU A 138 -9.62 -12.16 -3.10
CA GLU A 138 -10.15 -11.15 -2.18
C GLU A 138 -11.28 -10.32 -2.80
N SER A 139 -11.27 -10.13 -4.11
CA SER A 139 -12.34 -9.45 -4.86
C SER A 139 -13.47 -10.38 -5.33
N GLU A 140 -13.41 -11.67 -4.95
CA GLU A 140 -14.43 -12.70 -5.25
C GLU A 140 -14.58 -13.03 -6.74
N GLU A 141 -13.58 -12.73 -7.55
CA GLU A 141 -13.52 -13.05 -8.98
C GLU A 141 -12.81 -14.38 -9.26
N SER A 142 -12.08 -14.90 -8.27
CA SER A 142 -11.52 -16.24 -8.26
C SER A 142 -12.24 -17.12 -7.26
N THR A 143 -12.58 -18.34 -7.63
CA THR A 143 -13.22 -19.33 -6.76
C THR A 143 -12.27 -19.86 -5.68
N GLY A 144 -10.95 -19.75 -5.91
CA GLY A 144 -9.93 -20.31 -5.02
C GLY A 144 -9.86 -21.84 -5.02
N GLU A 145 -10.50 -22.52 -5.99
CA GLU A 145 -10.54 -23.99 -6.08
C GLU A 145 -9.17 -24.61 -6.28
N VAL A 146 -8.24 -23.88 -6.88
CA VAL A 146 -6.85 -24.32 -7.08
C VAL A 146 -5.92 -23.52 -6.20
N SER A 147 -5.26 -24.20 -5.25
CA SER A 147 -4.29 -23.60 -4.34
C SER A 147 -2.86 -23.93 -4.78
N LEU A 148 -1.98 -22.93 -4.76
CA LEU A 148 -0.56 -23.13 -5.05
C LEU A 148 0.10 -24.07 -4.02
N SER A 149 -0.29 -24.01 -2.76
CA SER A 149 0.20 -24.91 -1.71
C SER A 149 -0.20 -26.36 -1.97
N GLU A 150 -1.41 -26.59 -2.51
CA GLU A 150 -1.85 -27.93 -2.88
C GLU A 150 -1.11 -28.48 -4.09
N LEU A 151 -0.68 -27.60 -5.02
CA LEU A 151 0.16 -27.99 -6.16
C LEU A 151 1.54 -28.47 -5.73
N PHE A 152 2.05 -28.00 -4.61
CA PHE A 152 3.32 -28.44 -4.03
C PHE A 152 3.16 -29.63 -3.05
N ALA A 153 1.96 -29.92 -2.60
CA ALA A 153 1.70 -31.12 -1.82
C ALA A 153 1.76 -32.32 -2.79
N GLU A 154 2.39 -33.44 -2.37
CA GLU A 154 2.39 -34.71 -3.10
C GLU A 154 0.98 -35.32 -3.10
N SER A 155 0.08 -34.70 -3.83
CA SER A 155 -1.31 -35.13 -3.95
C SER A 155 -1.52 -35.69 -5.35
N SER A 156 -1.93 -36.94 -5.43
CA SER A 156 -2.43 -37.57 -6.64
C SER A 156 -3.79 -37.01 -7.12
N LYS A 157 -4.36 -36.04 -6.41
CA LYS A 157 -5.57 -35.33 -6.78
C LYS A 157 -5.31 -34.44 -7.99
N LYS A 158 -6.07 -34.64 -9.06
CA LYS A 158 -6.16 -33.65 -10.14
C LYS A 158 -6.78 -32.39 -9.57
N LEU A 159 -6.01 -31.32 -9.51
CA LEU A 159 -6.50 -29.99 -9.15
C LEU A 159 -7.13 -29.40 -10.41
N LEU A 160 -8.44 -29.31 -10.42
CA LEU A 160 -9.24 -28.73 -11.49
C LEU A 160 -10.11 -27.64 -10.86
N GLY A 161 -10.17 -26.49 -11.51
CA GLY A 161 -11.05 -25.39 -11.15
C GLY A 161 -11.73 -24.85 -12.41
N GLU A 162 -12.96 -24.39 -12.27
CA GLU A 162 -13.69 -23.74 -13.35
C GLU A 162 -13.53 -22.22 -13.28
N ASN A 163 -13.23 -21.61 -14.41
CA ASN A 163 -13.22 -20.15 -14.54
C ASN A 163 -14.53 -19.70 -15.22
N LYS A 164 -15.31 -18.88 -14.50
CA LYS A 164 -16.56 -18.31 -15.02
C LYS A 164 -16.37 -16.98 -15.74
N LEU A 165 -15.16 -16.40 -15.67
CA LEU A 165 -14.84 -15.11 -16.28
C LEU A 165 -14.68 -15.25 -17.79
N LYS A 166 -15.34 -14.37 -18.54
CA LYS A 166 -15.14 -14.19 -19.97
C LYS A 166 -13.91 -13.34 -20.22
N LEU A 167 -13.40 -13.36 -21.46
CA LEU A 167 -12.25 -12.53 -21.83
C LEU A 167 -12.47 -11.04 -21.58
N GLN A 168 -13.69 -10.56 -21.77
CA GLN A 168 -14.05 -9.16 -21.51
C GLN A 168 -13.99 -8.84 -20.01
N ASP A 169 -14.41 -9.75 -19.15
CA ASP A 169 -14.34 -9.59 -17.69
C ASP A 169 -12.89 -9.52 -17.24
N ILE A 170 -12.03 -10.40 -17.76
CA ILE A 170 -10.58 -10.40 -17.48
C ILE A 170 -9.95 -9.09 -17.93
N ALA A 171 -10.28 -8.60 -19.12
CA ALA A 171 -9.76 -7.32 -19.63
C ALA A 171 -10.20 -6.16 -18.72
N HIS A 172 -11.48 -6.13 -18.30
CA HIS A 172 -11.98 -5.13 -17.38
C HIS A 172 -11.24 -5.17 -16.04
N ILE A 173 -11.09 -6.34 -15.41
CA ILE A 173 -10.42 -6.54 -14.13
C ILE A 173 -8.96 -6.07 -14.20
N LEU A 174 -8.26 -6.39 -15.30
CA LEU A 174 -6.88 -5.94 -15.52
C LEU A 174 -6.77 -4.40 -15.58
N CYS A 175 -7.73 -3.75 -16.24
CA CYS A 175 -7.74 -2.28 -16.37
C CYS A 175 -8.19 -1.58 -15.08
N ARG A 176 -9.17 -2.15 -14.37
CA ARG A 176 -9.68 -1.63 -13.09
C ARG A 176 -8.63 -1.69 -11.98
N GLY A 177 -7.83 -2.77 -11.95
CA GLY A 177 -6.90 -3.07 -10.88
C GLY A 177 -7.57 -3.59 -9.60
N GLY A 178 -6.78 -3.74 -8.54
CA GLY A 178 -7.22 -4.36 -7.27
C GLY A 178 -7.50 -3.34 -6.13
N TRP A 179 -7.93 -2.13 -6.43
CA TRP A 179 -8.29 -1.16 -5.39
C TRP A 179 -9.69 -1.46 -4.84
N PRO A 180 -9.85 -1.60 -3.50
CA PRO A 180 -11.14 -1.96 -2.89
C PRO A 180 -12.31 -1.06 -3.32
N ILE A 181 -12.05 0.24 -3.45
CA ILE A 181 -13.07 1.23 -3.82
C ILE A 181 -13.69 0.97 -5.20
N THR A 182 -12.96 0.32 -6.10
CA THR A 182 -13.46 0.06 -7.47
C THR A 182 -14.48 -1.08 -7.54
N LEU A 183 -14.57 -1.90 -6.48
CA LEU A 183 -15.47 -3.06 -6.47
C LEU A 183 -16.96 -2.69 -6.36
N SER A 184 -17.24 -1.52 -5.79
CA SER A 184 -18.61 -1.00 -5.59
C SER A 184 -19.01 0.04 -6.64
N GLN A 185 -18.21 0.24 -7.68
CA GLN A 185 -18.44 1.25 -8.71
C GLN A 185 -18.95 0.60 -9.99
N GLU A 186 -19.68 1.38 -10.78
CA GLU A 186 -20.01 1.00 -12.15
C GLU A 186 -18.72 0.81 -12.98
N PRO A 187 -18.73 -0.10 -13.98
CA PRO A 187 -17.52 -0.47 -14.72
C PRO A 187 -16.74 0.72 -15.30
N GLU A 188 -17.41 1.72 -15.84
CA GLU A 188 -16.77 2.93 -16.40
C GLU A 188 -16.10 3.78 -15.33
N ASP A 189 -16.74 3.95 -14.17
CA ASP A 189 -16.22 4.74 -13.07
C ASP A 189 -15.04 4.06 -12.39
N ALA A 190 -15.09 2.73 -12.28
CA ALA A 190 -13.98 1.92 -11.79
C ALA A 190 -12.71 2.12 -12.65
N LEU A 191 -12.85 2.17 -13.98
CA LEU A 191 -11.74 2.45 -14.89
C LEU A 191 -11.22 3.89 -14.73
N ARG A 192 -12.11 4.87 -14.57
CA ARG A 192 -11.72 6.27 -14.33
C ARG A 192 -10.90 6.43 -13.06
N ILE A 193 -11.25 5.71 -12.00
CA ILE A 193 -10.48 5.70 -10.73
C ILE A 193 -9.05 5.23 -10.99
N ALA A 194 -8.83 4.20 -11.80
CA ALA A 194 -7.50 3.71 -12.14
C ALA A 194 -6.69 4.75 -12.93
N PHE A 195 -7.29 5.44 -13.90
CA PHE A 195 -6.65 6.55 -14.63
C PHE A 195 -6.27 7.71 -13.71
N ASN A 196 -7.20 8.16 -12.87
CA ASN A 196 -6.96 9.24 -11.91
C ASN A 196 -5.82 8.90 -10.95
N TYR A 197 -5.69 7.62 -10.55
CA TYR A 197 -4.60 7.15 -9.71
C TYR A 197 -3.24 7.28 -10.40
N VAL A 198 -3.15 6.90 -11.68
CA VAL A 198 -1.92 7.05 -12.50
C VAL A 198 -1.57 8.53 -12.66
N ASP A 199 -2.56 9.37 -12.90
CA ASP A 199 -2.35 10.82 -13.03
C ASP A 199 -1.85 11.44 -11.72
N ALA A 200 -2.44 11.09 -10.59
CA ALA A 200 -1.98 11.55 -9.27
C ALA A 200 -0.52 11.15 -8.98
N ILE A 201 -0.12 9.91 -9.33
CA ILE A 201 1.27 9.47 -9.20
C ILE A 201 2.19 10.33 -10.08
N ALA A 202 1.81 10.55 -11.35
CA ALA A 202 2.64 11.23 -12.32
C ALA A 202 2.81 12.71 -12.00
N GLU A 203 1.73 13.38 -11.55
CA GLU A 203 1.71 14.82 -11.32
C GLU A 203 2.27 15.21 -9.95
N SER A 204 2.07 14.39 -8.91
CA SER A 204 2.38 14.83 -7.55
C SER A 204 3.16 13.81 -6.71
N ASP A 205 2.75 12.55 -6.66
CA ASP A 205 3.24 11.63 -5.64
C ASP A 205 4.71 11.27 -5.81
N ILE A 206 5.17 11.05 -7.04
CA ILE A 206 6.55 10.65 -7.31
C ILE A 206 7.55 11.76 -6.97
N SER A 207 7.16 13.02 -7.09
CA SER A 207 8.01 14.16 -6.73
C SER A 207 8.09 14.39 -5.23
N ARG A 208 7.12 13.87 -4.46
CA ARG A 208 7.13 13.95 -3.00
C ARG A 208 8.04 12.93 -2.33
N VAL A 209 8.44 11.87 -3.03
CA VAL A 209 9.25 10.79 -2.44
C VAL A 209 10.65 11.28 -2.03
N ASP A 210 11.24 12.18 -2.81
CA ASP A 210 12.58 12.72 -2.58
C ASP A 210 12.69 14.23 -2.86
N GLN A 211 11.54 14.93 -2.88
CA GLN A 211 11.41 16.37 -3.16
C GLN A 211 12.01 16.79 -4.52
N THR A 212 12.28 15.85 -5.41
CA THR A 212 12.81 16.13 -6.74
C THR A 212 11.67 16.34 -7.73
N LEU A 213 11.59 17.51 -8.34
CA LEU A 213 10.63 17.79 -9.39
C LEU A 213 10.88 16.89 -10.60
N ARG A 214 9.90 16.06 -10.94
CA ARG A 214 9.96 15.17 -12.10
C ARG A 214 8.97 15.60 -13.16
N ASN A 215 9.40 15.46 -14.41
CA ASN A 215 8.52 15.73 -15.55
C ASN A 215 7.43 14.65 -15.64
N PRO A 216 6.13 14.99 -15.52
CA PRO A 216 5.03 14.03 -15.54
C PRO A 216 4.99 13.16 -16.81
N MET A 217 5.38 13.72 -17.96
CA MET A 217 5.45 12.98 -19.21
C MET A 217 6.48 11.84 -19.16
N ARG A 218 7.63 12.06 -18.53
CA ARG A 218 8.63 11.01 -18.32
C ARG A 218 8.12 9.92 -17.37
N VAL A 219 7.42 10.33 -16.32
CA VAL A 219 6.79 9.39 -15.36
C VAL A 219 5.76 8.51 -16.07
N ARG A 220 4.87 9.09 -16.86
CA ARG A 220 3.87 8.32 -17.63
C ARG A 220 4.52 7.35 -18.62
N ARG A 221 5.61 7.75 -19.28
CA ARG A 221 6.37 6.84 -20.17
C ARG A 221 6.99 5.68 -19.39
N LEU A 222 7.58 5.95 -18.23
CA LEU A 222 8.11 4.92 -17.34
C LEU A 222 7.02 3.92 -16.94
N LEU A 223 5.88 4.41 -16.47
CA LEU A 223 4.75 3.56 -16.07
C LEU A 223 4.24 2.71 -17.23
N ARG A 224 4.14 3.26 -18.44
CA ARG A 224 3.77 2.49 -19.65
C ARG A 224 4.81 1.42 -19.98
N SER A 225 6.10 1.73 -19.84
CA SER A 225 7.18 0.76 -20.08
C SER A 225 7.13 -0.38 -19.06
N LEU A 226 6.92 -0.07 -17.79
CA LEU A 226 6.74 -1.06 -16.72
C LEU A 226 5.52 -1.94 -16.97
N GLY A 227 4.38 -1.35 -17.35
CA GLY A 227 3.16 -2.09 -17.66
C GLY A 227 3.33 -3.09 -18.81
N ARG A 228 4.08 -2.72 -19.86
CA ARG A 228 4.38 -3.62 -20.99
C ARG A 228 5.31 -4.79 -20.63
N LEU A 229 6.13 -4.61 -19.60
CA LEU A 229 7.13 -5.59 -19.17
C LEU A 229 6.67 -6.38 -17.94
N GLN A 230 5.47 -6.12 -17.46
CA GLN A 230 4.90 -6.82 -16.31
C GLN A 230 4.85 -8.33 -16.57
N GLY A 231 5.31 -9.13 -15.60
CA GLY A 231 5.36 -10.58 -15.71
C GLY A 231 6.49 -11.12 -16.60
N SER A 232 7.41 -10.26 -17.06
CA SER A 232 8.59 -10.67 -17.84
C SER A 232 9.89 -10.43 -17.08
N PRO A 233 10.95 -11.22 -17.29
CA PRO A 233 12.27 -11.05 -16.67
C PRO A 233 13.09 -9.96 -17.39
N ALA A 234 12.49 -8.78 -17.62
CA ALA A 234 13.16 -7.71 -18.33
C ALA A 234 14.18 -6.98 -17.44
N PRO A 235 15.42 -6.78 -17.88
CA PRO A 235 16.42 -6.02 -17.13
C PRO A 235 16.08 -4.53 -17.09
N ILE A 236 16.55 -3.81 -16.07
CA ILE A 236 16.34 -2.37 -15.90
C ILE A 236 16.82 -1.57 -17.11
N SER A 237 17.92 -2.01 -17.76
CA SER A 237 18.43 -1.40 -18.99
C SER A 237 17.41 -1.36 -20.12
N THR A 238 16.57 -2.40 -20.26
CA THR A 238 15.50 -2.44 -21.28
C THR A 238 14.43 -1.38 -21.01
N ILE A 239 14.09 -1.16 -19.76
CA ILE A 239 13.15 -0.11 -19.35
C ILE A 239 13.71 1.27 -19.69
N HIS A 240 14.99 1.49 -19.39
CA HIS A 240 15.69 2.76 -19.65
C HIS A 240 15.83 3.04 -21.15
N HIS A 241 16.24 2.06 -21.94
CA HIS A 241 16.46 2.22 -23.39
C HIS A 241 15.17 2.53 -24.17
N LYS A 242 14.06 1.85 -23.84
CA LYS A 242 12.75 2.15 -24.44
C LYS A 242 12.23 3.55 -24.08
N ASN A 243 12.59 4.09 -22.93
CA ASN A 243 12.26 5.47 -22.57
C ASN A 243 13.08 6.51 -23.36
N LEU A 244 14.31 6.19 -23.76
CA LEU A 244 15.16 7.06 -24.57
C LEU A 244 14.77 7.06 -26.04
N LEU A 245 14.46 5.90 -26.63
CA LEU A 245 14.07 5.78 -28.04
C LEU A 245 12.79 6.55 -28.37
N GLN A 246 11.81 6.60 -27.47
CA GLN A 246 10.62 7.43 -27.64
C GLN A 246 10.89 8.95 -27.53
N CYS A 247 12.06 9.37 -27.06
CA CYS A 247 12.50 10.77 -27.11
C CYS A 247 13.08 11.16 -28.46
N SER A 248 13.66 10.21 -29.22
CA SER A 248 14.19 10.48 -30.56
C SER A 248 13.09 10.62 -31.62
N ASP A 249 12.01 9.84 -31.50
CA ASP A 249 10.88 9.86 -32.44
C ASP A 249 10.07 11.18 -32.41
N ILE A 250 10.05 11.89 -31.27
CA ILE A 250 9.37 13.18 -31.14
C ILE A 250 10.21 14.32 -31.75
N ARG A 251 11.52 14.19 -31.81
CA ARG A 251 12.39 15.19 -32.48
C ARG A 251 12.36 15.07 -34.01
N SER A 252 12.09 13.87 -34.54
CA SER A 252 12.00 13.67 -36.00
C SER A 252 10.65 14.12 -36.58
N ASN A 253 9.57 14.14 -35.78
CA ASN A 253 8.26 14.60 -36.26
C ASN A 253 8.00 16.11 -36.13
N SER A 254 8.91 16.87 -35.52
CA SER A 254 8.82 18.33 -35.46
C SER A 254 9.57 19.07 -36.60
N LEU A 255 10.09 18.34 -37.59
CA LEU A 255 10.77 18.90 -38.76
C LEU A 255 9.95 18.89 -40.06
N PHE A 256 8.67 18.55 -39.97
CA PHE A 256 7.71 18.70 -41.07
C PHE A 256 6.47 19.46 -40.63
N ARG A 257 6.62 20.78 -40.49
CA ARG A 257 5.64 21.81 -40.82
C ARG A 257 6.30 23.18 -40.80
#